data_3a50c9a642ea4417d0202ee23689e4f2
#
_entry.id   3a50c9a642ea4417d0202ee23689e4f2
#
_cell.length_a   1.000
_cell.length_b   1.000
_cell.length_c   1.000
_cell.angle_alpha   90.00
_cell.angle_beta   90.00
_cell.angle_gamma   90.00
#
_symmetry.space_group_name_H-M   'P 1'
#
loop_
_entity.id
_entity.type
_entity.pdbx_description
1 polymer ?
#
loop_
_entity_poly.entity_id
_entity_poly.type
_entity_poly.pdbx_seq_one_letter_code
_entity_poly.pdbx_strand_id
1 'polypeptide(L)'
;MRKIQLKILDDRIGKTIPLPAHATEGSAGMDLRACIDATITLKPGDTELIPTGLAIHIDDPGLAATILPRSGLGHKHGIVLGNLVGLIDSDYQGQLFVSCWNRGHETFNIEVGDRIAQLVFVPVVRADFEVVETFTESSRGAGGFGHSGHK
;
A
#
# COMPACT_ATOMS: atom_id res chain seq x y z
N MET A 1 -19.89 -6.47 -4.75
CA MET A 1 -18.41 -6.32 -4.63
C MET A 1 -17.74 -6.85 -5.89
N ARG A 2 -16.69 -6.16 -6.34
CA ARG A 2 -15.90 -6.62 -7.48
C ARG A 2 -14.98 -7.78 -7.05
N LYS A 3 -14.88 -8.81 -7.88
CA LYS A 3 -13.99 -9.95 -7.64
C LYS A 3 -12.62 -9.68 -8.28
N ILE A 4 -11.56 -9.87 -7.51
CA ILE A 4 -10.17 -9.82 -7.95
C ILE A 4 -9.57 -11.21 -7.79
N GLN A 5 -8.82 -11.68 -8.79
CA GLN A 5 -8.13 -12.96 -8.68
C GLN A 5 -7.01 -12.88 -7.65
N LEU A 6 -6.95 -13.88 -6.78
CA LEU A 6 -5.92 -14.00 -5.75
C LEU A 6 -5.30 -15.39 -5.84
N LYS A 7 -3.98 -15.43 -5.86
CA LYS A 7 -3.19 -16.66 -5.79
C LYS A 7 -2.51 -16.74 -4.44
N ILE A 8 -2.67 -17.88 -3.78
CA ILE A 8 -1.99 -18.21 -2.52
C ILE A 8 -0.63 -18.81 -2.85
N LEU A 9 0.44 -18.24 -2.29
CA LEU A 9 1.83 -18.64 -2.51
C LEU A 9 2.44 -19.38 -1.31
N ASP A 10 1.76 -19.38 -0.16
CA ASP A 10 2.20 -20.03 1.07
C ASP A 10 1.03 -20.77 1.73
N ASP A 11 1.25 -22.01 2.13
CA ASP A 11 0.20 -22.90 2.66
C ASP A 11 -0.43 -22.43 3.97
N ARG A 12 0.19 -21.51 4.68
CA ARG A 12 -0.34 -20.91 5.92
C ARG A 12 -1.48 -19.93 5.66
N ILE A 13 -1.55 -19.37 4.45
CA ILE A 13 -2.57 -18.38 4.07
C ILE A 13 -3.94 -19.08 4.01
N GLY A 14 -4.92 -18.50 4.69
CA GLY A 14 -6.25 -19.07 4.84
C GLY A 14 -6.38 -20.12 5.93
N LYS A 15 -5.28 -20.38 6.66
CA LYS A 15 -5.23 -21.33 7.81
C LYS A 15 -4.76 -20.56 9.06
N THR A 16 -3.45 -20.54 9.29
CA THR A 16 -2.84 -19.83 10.43
C THR A 16 -2.65 -18.33 10.18
N ILE A 17 -2.52 -17.93 8.90
CA ILE A 17 -2.49 -16.52 8.48
C ILE A 17 -3.79 -16.23 7.72
N PRO A 18 -4.70 -15.40 8.25
CA PRO A 18 -5.97 -15.12 7.60
C PRO A 18 -5.81 -14.47 6.21
N LEU A 19 -6.75 -14.78 5.31
CA LEU A 19 -6.88 -14.06 4.05
C LEU A 19 -7.23 -12.58 4.30
N PRO A 20 -6.77 -11.66 3.44
CA PRO A 20 -7.23 -10.28 3.51
C PRO A 20 -8.75 -10.19 3.37
N ALA A 21 -9.35 -9.41 4.24
CA ALA A 21 -10.78 -9.13 4.23
C ALA A 21 -11.05 -7.74 4.80
N HIS A 22 -12.17 -7.15 4.39
CA HIS A 22 -12.66 -5.93 5.02
C HIS A 22 -13.12 -6.24 6.44
N ALA A 23 -12.59 -5.52 7.43
CA ALA A 23 -12.93 -5.75 8.84
C ALA A 23 -14.38 -5.36 9.17
N THR A 24 -14.92 -4.37 8.48
CA THR A 24 -16.31 -3.90 8.59
C THR A 24 -16.86 -3.61 7.21
N GLU A 25 -18.18 -3.44 7.10
CA GLU A 25 -18.84 -3.06 5.85
C GLU A 25 -18.32 -1.73 5.27
N GLY A 26 -17.94 -0.81 6.12
CA GLY A 26 -17.41 0.50 5.75
C GLY A 26 -15.88 0.57 5.61
N SER A 27 -15.16 -0.53 5.83
CA SER A 27 -13.71 -0.53 5.70
C SER A 27 -13.28 -0.37 4.24
N ALA A 28 -12.44 0.62 3.95
CA ALA A 28 -11.88 0.83 2.61
C ALA A 28 -10.72 -0.12 2.30
N GLY A 29 -9.94 -0.48 3.31
CA GLY A 29 -8.76 -1.33 3.19
C GLY A 29 -8.94 -2.73 3.75
N MET A 30 -8.07 -3.63 3.29
CA MET A 30 -7.89 -4.97 3.82
C MET A 30 -6.49 -5.11 4.38
N ASP A 31 -6.33 -5.66 5.57
CA ASP A 31 -5.01 -5.85 6.17
C ASP A 31 -4.15 -6.82 5.37
N LEU A 32 -2.88 -6.43 5.16
CA LEU A 32 -1.83 -7.31 4.68
C LEU A 32 -0.96 -7.76 5.86
N ARG A 33 -0.65 -9.05 5.87
CA ARG A 33 0.05 -9.68 6.99
C ARG A 33 1.44 -10.17 6.58
N ALA A 34 2.35 -10.16 7.54
CA ALA A 34 3.70 -10.69 7.37
C ALA A 34 3.66 -12.23 7.23
N CYS A 35 4.06 -12.73 6.06
CA CYS A 35 4.21 -14.17 5.79
C CYS A 35 5.71 -14.52 5.85
N ILE A 36 6.24 -14.56 7.05
CA ILE A 36 7.65 -14.78 7.37
C ILE A 36 7.82 -16.05 8.20
N ASP A 37 9.05 -16.56 8.31
CA ASP A 37 9.33 -17.80 9.04
C ASP A 37 9.88 -17.56 10.44
N ALA A 38 10.43 -16.37 10.68
CA ALA A 38 10.98 -15.94 11.96
C ALA A 38 10.73 -14.44 12.17
N THR A 39 10.75 -14.02 13.44
CA THR A 39 10.64 -12.61 13.81
C THR A 39 11.66 -11.75 13.08
N ILE A 40 11.20 -10.63 12.49
CA ILE A 40 12.05 -9.62 11.90
C ILE A 40 12.15 -8.46 12.88
N THR A 41 13.39 -8.12 13.25
CA THR A 41 13.68 -6.98 14.11
C THR A 41 14.08 -5.78 13.29
N LEU A 42 13.26 -4.72 13.31
CA LEU A 42 13.56 -3.45 12.67
C LEU A 42 14.07 -2.45 13.70
N LYS A 43 15.34 -2.11 13.63
CA LYS A 43 15.90 -0.98 14.39
C LYS A 43 15.44 0.34 13.77
N PRO A 44 15.50 1.46 14.52
CA PRO A 44 15.23 2.78 13.94
C PRO A 44 16.07 3.02 12.67
N GLY A 45 15.39 3.37 11.59
CA GLY A 45 15.98 3.59 10.26
C GLY A 45 16.01 2.36 9.33
N ASP A 46 15.82 1.15 9.85
CA ASP A 46 15.82 -0.07 9.04
C ASP A 46 14.61 -0.15 8.11
N THR A 47 14.84 -0.69 6.92
CA THR A 47 13.80 -1.02 5.95
C THR A 47 13.97 -2.47 5.50
N GLU A 48 12.89 -3.24 5.54
CA GLU A 48 12.83 -4.64 5.10
C GLU A 48 11.67 -4.88 4.14
N LEU A 49 11.92 -5.66 3.11
CA LEU A 49 10.90 -6.09 2.17
C LEU A 49 10.24 -7.38 2.67
N ILE A 50 9.00 -7.29 3.13
CA ILE A 50 8.30 -8.37 3.81
C ILE A 50 7.30 -9.02 2.87
N PRO A 51 7.39 -10.34 2.64
CA PRO A 51 6.43 -11.07 1.82
C PRO A 51 5.08 -11.19 2.51
N THR A 52 4.02 -11.19 1.71
CA THR A 52 2.65 -11.43 2.19
C THR A 52 2.15 -12.84 1.90
N GLY A 53 2.86 -13.60 1.07
CA GLY A 53 2.41 -14.93 0.62
C GLY A 53 1.26 -14.88 -0.39
N LEU A 54 0.97 -13.72 -0.95
CA LEU A 54 -0.16 -13.48 -1.85
C LEU A 54 0.30 -12.85 -3.16
N ALA A 55 -0.37 -13.22 -4.24
CA ALA A 55 -0.31 -12.50 -5.51
C ALA A 55 -1.74 -12.20 -5.96
N ILE A 56 -1.96 -11.06 -6.59
CA ILE A 56 -3.26 -10.67 -7.15
C ILE A 56 -3.11 -10.38 -8.65
N HIS A 57 -4.20 -10.57 -9.38
CA HIS A 57 -4.32 -10.12 -10.76
C HIS A 57 -5.61 -9.32 -10.90
N ILE A 58 -5.49 -8.03 -11.10
CA ILE A 58 -6.63 -7.11 -11.19
C ILE A 58 -7.29 -7.24 -12.54
N ASP A 59 -6.49 -7.34 -13.61
CA ASP A 59 -6.92 -7.54 -15.01
C ASP A 59 -7.94 -6.51 -15.50
N ASP A 60 -7.81 -5.28 -15.00
CA ASP A 60 -8.64 -4.15 -15.42
C ASP A 60 -7.85 -2.85 -15.31
N PRO A 61 -7.50 -2.22 -16.46
CA PRO A 61 -6.73 -0.97 -16.45
C PRO A 61 -7.46 0.23 -15.84
N GLY A 62 -8.76 0.10 -15.56
CA GLY A 62 -9.54 1.09 -14.80
C GLY A 62 -9.39 0.97 -13.30
N LEU A 63 -8.60 0.02 -12.80
CA LEU A 63 -8.32 -0.20 -11.39
C LEU A 63 -6.83 -0.37 -11.12
N ALA A 64 -6.42 0.04 -9.93
CA ALA A 64 -5.14 -0.30 -9.34
C ALA A 64 -5.35 -0.69 -7.87
N ALA A 65 -4.34 -1.26 -7.25
CA ALA A 65 -4.30 -1.38 -5.81
C ALA A 65 -3.19 -0.50 -5.23
N THR A 66 -3.41 0.04 -4.04
CA THR A 66 -2.40 0.75 -3.26
C THR A 66 -2.12 -0.01 -1.98
N ILE A 67 -0.86 -0.07 -1.59
CA ILE A 67 -0.44 -0.55 -0.27
C ILE A 67 -0.10 0.68 0.55
N LEU A 68 -0.78 0.83 1.68
CA LEU A 68 -0.70 1.97 2.57
C LEU A 68 -0.31 1.53 3.98
N PRO A 69 0.33 2.42 4.78
CA PRO A 69 0.55 2.16 6.20
C PRO A 69 -0.78 2.02 6.94
N ARG A 70 -0.75 1.31 8.06
CA ARG A 70 -1.84 1.31 9.04
C ARG A 70 -1.67 2.51 9.98
N SER A 71 -2.74 3.23 10.23
CA SER A 71 -2.71 4.49 11.00
C SER A 71 -2.11 4.33 12.40
N GLY A 72 -2.54 3.34 13.16
CA GLY A 72 -2.05 3.11 14.52
C GLY A 72 -0.58 2.68 14.55
N LEU A 73 -0.18 1.78 13.66
CA LEU A 73 1.17 1.27 13.57
C LEU A 73 2.14 2.38 13.13
N GLY A 74 1.74 3.19 12.16
CA GLY A 74 2.52 4.33 11.68
C GLY A 74 2.66 5.42 12.72
N HIS A 75 1.56 5.81 13.37
CA HIS A 75 1.57 6.89 14.35
C HIS A 75 2.30 6.53 15.64
N LYS A 76 1.99 5.36 16.22
CA LYS A 76 2.53 4.94 17.53
C LYS A 76 3.96 4.41 17.45
N HIS A 77 4.28 3.65 16.42
CA HIS A 77 5.55 2.92 16.32
C HIS A 77 6.45 3.40 15.18
N GLY A 78 5.95 4.29 14.33
CA GLY A 78 6.70 4.76 13.18
C GLY A 78 6.91 3.69 12.10
N ILE A 79 6.13 2.60 12.10
CA ILE A 79 6.22 1.58 11.06
C ILE A 79 5.33 2.00 9.89
N VAL A 80 5.98 2.36 8.82
CA VAL A 80 5.39 2.87 7.60
C VAL A 80 6.00 2.15 6.39
N LEU A 81 5.81 2.67 5.19
CA LEU A 81 6.39 2.08 3.98
C LEU A 81 7.61 2.86 3.52
N GLY A 82 8.68 2.14 3.16
CA GLY A 82 9.90 2.73 2.63
C GLY A 82 9.71 3.42 1.27
N ASN A 83 8.75 2.95 0.48
CA ASN A 83 8.32 3.59 -0.77
C ASN A 83 7.14 4.57 -0.58
N LEU A 84 6.73 4.86 0.65
CA LEU A 84 5.63 5.70 1.09
C LEU A 84 4.26 5.15 0.69
N VAL A 85 4.03 4.86 -0.57
CA VAL A 85 2.84 4.20 -1.12
C VAL A 85 3.29 3.12 -2.09
N GLY A 86 2.81 1.91 -1.89
CA GLY A 86 2.96 0.84 -2.90
C GLY A 86 1.86 0.98 -3.95
N LEU A 87 2.23 1.01 -5.22
CA LEU A 87 1.29 1.02 -6.32
C LEU A 87 1.36 -0.32 -7.07
N ILE A 88 0.22 -0.99 -7.17
CA ILE A 88 0.08 -2.29 -7.84
C ILE A 88 -0.73 -2.08 -9.12
N ASP A 89 -0.07 -2.25 -10.24
CA ASP A 89 -0.68 -2.14 -11.55
C ASP A 89 -1.63 -3.31 -11.84
N SER A 90 -2.59 -3.08 -12.74
CA SER A 90 -3.62 -4.08 -13.05
C SER A 90 -3.08 -5.36 -13.69
N ASP A 91 -1.94 -5.29 -14.35
CA ASP A 91 -1.26 -6.40 -15.04
C ASP A 91 -0.14 -7.04 -14.20
N TYR A 92 0.15 -6.53 -13.00
CA TYR A 92 1.10 -7.16 -12.10
C TYR A 92 0.56 -8.45 -11.53
N GLN A 93 1.34 -9.53 -11.60
CA GLN A 93 0.98 -10.88 -11.16
C GLN A 93 1.99 -11.47 -10.14
N GLY A 94 2.97 -10.71 -9.75
CA GLY A 94 3.97 -11.14 -8.77
C GLY A 94 3.45 -11.10 -7.32
N GLN A 95 4.24 -11.64 -6.42
CA GLN A 95 3.92 -11.59 -5.00
C GLN A 95 3.80 -10.13 -4.51
N LEU A 96 2.84 -9.89 -3.65
CA LEU A 96 2.75 -8.64 -2.91
C LEU A 96 3.78 -8.62 -1.78
N PHE A 97 4.62 -7.60 -1.79
CA PHE A 97 5.58 -7.31 -0.73
C PHE A 97 5.23 -6.00 -0.05
N VAL A 98 5.52 -5.93 1.23
CA VAL A 98 5.42 -4.69 2.01
C VAL A 98 6.82 -4.22 2.36
N SER A 99 7.22 -3.07 1.85
CA SER A 99 8.47 -2.41 2.24
C SER A 99 8.27 -1.73 3.59
N CYS A 100 8.59 -2.43 4.69
CA CYS A 100 8.43 -1.91 6.04
C CYS A 100 9.63 -1.07 6.44
N TRP A 101 9.39 0.17 6.80
CA TRP A 101 10.39 1.11 7.29
C TRP A 101 10.07 1.54 8.72
N ASN A 102 11.04 1.36 9.61
CA ASN A 102 10.98 1.91 10.97
C ASN A 102 11.52 3.33 10.97
N ARG A 103 10.64 4.32 10.84
CA ARG A 103 10.99 5.75 10.99
C ARG A 103 10.86 6.25 12.43
N GLY A 104 10.55 5.35 13.36
CA GLY A 104 10.41 5.65 14.78
C GLY A 104 11.76 5.74 15.48
N HIS A 105 11.70 5.75 16.82
CA HIS A 105 12.87 5.89 17.70
C HIS A 105 13.20 4.62 18.47
N GLU A 106 12.33 3.61 18.40
CA GLU A 106 12.47 2.34 19.11
C GLU A 106 12.52 1.17 18.15
N THR A 107 13.23 0.11 18.55
CA THR A 107 13.23 -1.16 17.82
C THR A 107 11.83 -1.76 17.80
N PHE A 108 11.40 -2.24 16.63
CA PHE A 108 10.12 -2.88 16.44
C PHE A 108 10.30 -4.31 15.92
N ASN A 109 9.62 -5.27 16.53
CA ASN A 109 9.62 -6.67 16.10
C ASN A 109 8.35 -6.97 15.29
N ILE A 110 8.53 -7.53 14.12
CA ILE A 110 7.44 -8.03 13.27
C ILE A 110 7.39 -9.55 13.44
N GLU A 111 6.25 -10.03 13.89
CA GLU A 111 5.98 -11.45 14.08
C GLU A 111 5.22 -12.02 12.87
N VAL A 112 5.27 -13.34 12.72
CA VAL A 112 4.48 -14.07 11.70
C VAL A 112 3.00 -13.73 11.85
N GLY A 113 2.36 -13.34 10.75
CA GLY A 113 0.93 -13.03 10.73
C GLY A 113 0.56 -11.62 11.21
N ASP A 114 1.53 -10.81 11.63
CA ASP A 114 1.29 -9.41 12.00
C ASP A 114 0.70 -8.62 10.83
N ARG A 115 -0.26 -7.75 11.14
CA ARG A 115 -0.85 -6.81 10.20
C ARG A 115 0.07 -5.62 10.03
N ILE A 116 0.79 -5.56 8.91
CA ILE A 116 1.88 -4.61 8.67
C ILE A 116 1.54 -3.48 7.71
N ALA A 117 0.49 -3.65 6.92
CA ALA A 117 0.01 -2.66 5.95
C ALA A 117 -1.46 -2.92 5.63
N GLN A 118 -2.02 -2.12 4.74
CA GLN A 118 -3.37 -2.33 4.20
C GLN A 118 -3.39 -2.16 2.70
N LEU A 119 -4.22 -2.95 2.04
CA LEU A 119 -4.45 -2.95 0.60
C LEU A 119 -5.76 -2.24 0.31
N VAL A 120 -5.73 -1.25 -0.60
CA VAL A 120 -6.91 -0.50 -1.04
C VAL A 120 -6.97 -0.51 -2.55
N PHE A 121 -8.12 -0.89 -3.12
CA PHE A 121 -8.35 -0.78 -4.56
C PHE A 121 -8.87 0.62 -4.88
N VAL A 122 -8.33 1.21 -5.96
CA VAL A 122 -8.67 2.57 -6.38
C VAL A 122 -9.00 2.60 -7.87
N PRO A 123 -9.94 3.46 -8.29
CA PRO A 123 -10.17 3.70 -9.71
C PRO A 123 -9.00 4.44 -10.34
N VAL A 124 -8.71 4.13 -11.60
CA VAL A 124 -7.63 4.74 -12.37
C VAL A 124 -8.22 5.40 -13.62
N VAL A 125 -7.90 6.66 -13.81
CA VAL A 125 -8.15 7.36 -15.06
C VAL A 125 -6.89 7.27 -15.91
N ARG A 126 -6.97 6.62 -17.06
CA ARG A 126 -5.88 6.61 -18.03
C ARG A 126 -5.92 7.90 -18.82
N ALA A 127 -4.80 8.61 -18.80
CA ALA A 127 -4.66 9.86 -19.54
C ALA A 127 -3.62 9.72 -20.66
N ASP A 128 -3.82 10.46 -21.72
CA ASP A 128 -2.85 10.68 -22.77
C ASP A 128 -2.51 12.18 -22.82
N PHE A 129 -1.33 12.53 -23.28
CA PHE A 129 -0.88 13.91 -23.34
C PHE A 129 -1.05 14.50 -24.73
N GLU A 130 -1.77 15.60 -24.81
CA GLU A 130 -1.78 16.47 -25.96
C GLU A 130 -0.74 17.58 -25.76
N VAL A 131 0.30 17.56 -26.57
CA VAL A 131 1.35 18.57 -26.49
C VAL A 131 0.84 19.88 -27.09
N VAL A 132 0.83 20.93 -26.27
CA VAL A 132 0.41 22.28 -26.66
C VAL A 132 1.50 23.28 -26.37
N GLU A 133 1.54 24.41 -27.10
CA GLU A 133 2.49 25.48 -26.83
C GLU A 133 2.01 26.40 -25.71
N THR A 134 0.71 26.57 -25.56
CA THR A 134 0.08 27.44 -24.55
C THR A 134 -1.17 26.77 -23.97
N PHE A 135 -1.48 27.09 -22.73
CA PHE A 135 -2.73 26.67 -22.07
C PHE A 135 -3.81 27.74 -22.24
N THR A 136 -5.07 27.32 -22.10
CA THR A 136 -6.17 28.24 -21.84
C THR A 136 -5.92 28.97 -20.52
N GLU A 137 -6.10 30.30 -20.51
CA GLU A 137 -5.89 31.12 -19.33
C GLU A 137 -6.80 30.69 -18.15
N SER A 138 -6.23 30.75 -16.94
CA SER A 138 -6.97 30.53 -15.71
C SER A 138 -6.60 31.62 -14.68
N SER A 139 -7.51 31.89 -13.75
CA SER A 139 -7.27 32.89 -12.68
C SER A 139 -6.09 32.57 -11.77
N ARG A 140 -5.72 31.28 -11.65
CA ARG A 140 -4.56 30.83 -10.88
C ARG A 140 -3.25 30.93 -11.66
N GLY A 141 -3.27 30.71 -12.99
CA GLY A 141 -2.06 30.63 -13.81
C GLY A 141 -1.05 29.62 -13.27
N ALA A 142 0.21 30.02 -13.14
CA ALA A 142 1.31 29.19 -12.65
C ALA A 142 1.46 29.19 -11.12
N GLY A 143 0.54 29.78 -10.37
CA GLY A 143 0.62 29.88 -8.91
C GLY A 143 0.57 28.52 -8.20
N GLY A 144 1.61 28.22 -7.41
CA GLY A 144 1.73 27.00 -6.61
C GLY A 144 2.45 27.29 -5.28
N PHE A 145 2.79 26.24 -4.52
CA PHE A 145 3.60 26.31 -3.30
C PHE A 145 3.21 27.44 -2.31
N GLY A 146 1.95 27.47 -1.91
CA GLY A 146 1.42 28.46 -0.97
C GLY A 146 0.77 29.68 -1.64
N HIS A 147 0.47 29.61 -2.94
CA HIS A 147 -0.25 30.65 -3.67
C HIS A 147 -1.53 31.13 -2.98
N SER A 148 -2.26 30.23 -2.30
CA SER A 148 -3.45 30.54 -1.50
C SER A 148 -3.15 31.01 -0.07
N GLY A 149 -1.86 31.09 0.32
CA GLY A 149 -1.45 31.50 1.67
C GLY A 149 -1.62 30.42 2.72
N HIS A 150 -1.24 30.74 3.97
CA HIS A 150 -1.37 29.85 5.13
C HIS A 150 -2.55 30.25 6.05
N LYS A 151 -3.30 31.29 5.74
CA LYS A 151 -4.47 31.78 6.49
C LYS A 151 -5.54 32.29 5.55
#